data_709b11443ee3231fd8565a269c50c063
#
_entry.id   709b11443ee3231fd8565a269c50c063
#
_cell.length_a   1.000
_cell.length_b   1.000
_cell.length_c   1.000
_cell.angle_alpha   90.00
_cell.angle_beta   90.00
_cell.angle_gamma   90.00
#
_symmetry.space_group_name_H-M   'P 1'
#
loop_
_entity.id
_entity.type
_entity.pdbx_description
1 polymer ?
#
loop_
_entity_poly.entity_id
_entity_poly.type
_entity_poly.pdbx_seq_one_letter_code
_entity_poly.pdbx_strand_id
1 'polypeptide(L)'
;MIAVASPKLAEYRAVLLEHLPHLRNLSTEELDLHIRWHISLGCFSSVRHEGKIIAVGLYRRVRSVDEAEKDRWAHRRDGRVVWIDQLAAPGCVLGHMLWHFLSREALEEPFTHFAGHRMTRNQRITCLPASTVERILLPR
;
A
#
# COMPACT_ATOMS: atom_id res chain seq x y z
N MET A 1 17.59 13.42 18.86
CA MET A 1 16.78 14.36 18.07
C MET A 1 15.35 13.87 18.00
N ILE A 2 14.45 14.73 18.32
CA ILE A 2 13.03 14.40 18.28
C ILE A 2 12.58 14.37 16.82
N ALA A 3 12.00 13.25 16.42
CA ALA A 3 11.35 13.19 15.13
C ALA A 3 10.14 14.11 15.17
N VAL A 4 10.28 15.28 14.61
CA VAL A 4 9.15 16.18 14.45
C VAL A 4 8.16 15.52 13.50
N ALA A 5 6.90 15.48 13.87
CA ALA A 5 5.86 14.99 12.98
C ALA A 5 5.93 15.79 11.69
N SER A 6 6.33 15.15 10.60
CA SER A 6 6.37 15.80 9.29
C SER A 6 4.95 16.25 8.94
N PRO A 7 4.76 17.46 8.40
CA PRO A 7 3.46 17.86 7.86
C PRO A 7 2.91 16.85 6.86
N LYS A 8 3.78 16.18 6.12
CA LYS A 8 3.40 15.14 5.18
C LYS A 8 2.77 13.94 5.87
N LEU A 9 3.29 13.56 7.04
CA LEU A 9 2.74 12.42 7.80
C LEU A 9 1.27 12.66 8.16
N ALA A 10 0.95 13.88 8.60
CA ALA A 10 -0.43 14.25 8.89
C ALA A 10 -1.32 14.20 7.65
N GLU A 11 -0.79 14.62 6.50
CA GLU A 11 -1.50 14.54 5.22
C GLU A 11 -1.77 13.08 4.82
N TYR A 12 -0.78 12.21 4.94
CA TYR A 12 -0.95 10.78 4.63
C TYR A 12 -2.00 10.15 5.53
N ARG A 13 -1.93 10.44 6.82
CA ARG A 13 -2.91 9.94 7.80
C ARG A 13 -4.32 10.41 7.46
N ALA A 14 -4.49 11.67 7.10
CA ALA A 14 -5.79 12.22 6.73
C ALA A 14 -6.41 11.50 5.53
N VAL A 15 -5.60 11.21 4.50
CA VAL A 15 -6.07 10.49 3.31
C VAL A 15 -6.47 9.06 3.66
N LEU A 16 -5.68 8.38 4.47
CA LEU A 16 -6.00 7.02 4.91
C LEU A 16 -7.33 6.99 5.68
N LEU A 17 -7.53 7.92 6.59
CA LEU A 17 -8.75 7.98 7.41
C LEU A 17 -9.98 8.36 6.58
N GLU A 18 -9.81 9.19 5.54
CA GLU A 18 -10.89 9.58 4.66
C GLU A 18 -11.44 8.38 3.87
N HIS A 19 -10.55 7.59 3.28
CA HIS A 19 -10.93 6.49 2.42
C HIS A 19 -11.12 5.16 3.15
N LEU A 20 -10.49 5.00 4.31
CA LEU A 20 -10.49 3.76 5.08
C LEU A 20 -10.90 4.03 6.52
N PRO A 21 -12.23 4.29 6.75
CA PRO A 21 -12.71 4.68 8.08
C PRO A 21 -12.42 3.68 9.20
N HIS A 22 -12.24 2.40 8.87
CA HIS A 22 -11.91 1.37 9.85
C HIS A 22 -10.57 1.63 10.56
N LEU A 23 -9.68 2.41 9.94
CA LEU A 23 -8.40 2.77 10.56
C LEU A 23 -8.56 3.73 11.75
N ARG A 24 -9.75 4.28 11.96
CA ARG A 24 -10.05 5.10 13.14
C ARG A 24 -10.03 4.31 14.44
N ASN A 25 -10.04 2.98 14.35
CA ASN A 25 -9.88 2.11 15.51
C ASN A 25 -8.46 2.11 16.04
N LEU A 26 -7.50 2.59 15.25
CA LEU A 26 -6.11 2.74 15.67
C LEU A 26 -5.91 4.11 16.30
N SER A 27 -5.00 4.20 17.28
CA SER A 27 -4.58 5.50 17.79
C SER A 27 -3.78 6.25 16.72
N THR A 28 -3.65 7.56 16.87
CA THR A 28 -2.81 8.36 15.97
C THR A 28 -1.37 7.85 15.96
N GLU A 29 -0.83 7.49 17.13
CA GLU A 29 0.52 6.98 17.26
C GLU A 29 0.70 5.64 16.54
N GLU A 30 -0.27 4.73 16.66
CA GLU A 30 -0.24 3.44 15.98
C GLU A 30 -0.28 3.59 14.46
N LEU A 31 -1.14 4.48 13.97
CA LEU A 31 -1.27 4.73 12.54
C LEU A 31 0.00 5.39 11.99
N ASP A 32 0.54 6.37 12.71
CA ASP A 32 1.79 7.03 12.31
C ASP A 32 2.97 6.06 12.29
N LEU A 33 3.05 5.16 13.26
CA LEU A 33 4.08 4.12 13.27
C LEU A 33 3.96 3.22 12.03
N HIS A 34 2.75 2.83 11.69
CA HIS A 34 2.47 2.00 10.53
C HIS A 34 2.91 2.68 9.23
N ILE A 35 2.57 3.95 9.06
CA ILE A 35 2.98 4.74 7.89
C ILE A 35 4.50 4.86 7.83
N ARG A 36 5.15 5.23 8.92
CA ARG A 36 6.60 5.40 8.99
C ARG A 36 7.34 4.10 8.67
N TRP A 37 6.82 2.98 9.16
CA TRP A 37 7.43 1.68 8.89
C TRP A 37 7.43 1.37 7.40
N HIS A 38 6.30 1.57 6.73
CA HIS A 38 6.22 1.34 5.28
C HIS A 38 7.12 2.27 4.49
N ILE A 39 7.23 3.53 4.91
CA ILE A 39 8.16 4.47 4.29
C ILE A 39 9.60 3.98 4.45
N SER A 40 9.96 3.49 5.64
CA SER A 40 11.31 2.98 5.91
C SER A 40 11.67 1.76 5.07
N LEU A 41 10.66 0.95 4.71
CA LEU A 41 10.86 -0.21 3.84
C LEU A 41 11.00 0.16 2.36
N GLY A 42 10.67 1.40 2.00
CA GLY A 42 10.55 1.77 0.59
C GLY A 42 9.29 1.21 -0.07
N CYS A 43 8.35 0.69 0.72
CA CYS A 43 7.10 0.07 0.25
C CYS A 43 5.92 1.01 0.49
N PHE A 44 6.03 2.20 -0.05
CA PHE A 44 5.07 3.28 0.14
C PHE A 44 4.88 4.02 -1.19
N SER A 45 3.65 4.43 -1.46
CA SER A 45 3.38 5.30 -2.59
C SER A 45 2.35 6.37 -2.21
N SER A 46 2.43 7.50 -2.88
CA SER A 46 1.44 8.56 -2.72
C SER A 46 1.27 9.28 -4.05
N VAL A 47 0.11 9.90 -4.21
CA VAL A 47 -0.18 10.73 -5.39
C VAL A 47 -0.53 12.12 -4.90
N ARG A 48 0.12 13.12 -5.49
CA ARG A 48 -0.15 14.53 -5.24
C ARG A 48 -0.85 15.13 -6.45
N HIS A 49 -1.89 15.90 -6.20
CA HIS A 49 -2.60 16.62 -7.24
C HIS A 49 -2.88 18.05 -6.75
N GLU A 50 -2.46 19.03 -7.52
CA GLU A 50 -2.60 20.45 -7.17
C GLU A 50 -2.06 20.78 -5.77
N GLY A 51 -0.89 20.22 -5.45
CA GLY A 51 -0.23 20.46 -4.16
C GLY A 51 -0.82 19.68 -2.99
N LYS A 52 -1.83 18.85 -3.21
CA LYS A 52 -2.52 18.11 -2.16
C LYS A 52 -2.36 16.60 -2.36
N ILE A 53 -2.09 15.87 -1.27
CA ILE A 53 -2.05 14.41 -1.32
C ILE A 53 -3.48 13.88 -1.47
N ILE A 54 -3.71 13.06 -2.48
CA ILE A 54 -5.04 12.48 -2.76
C ILE A 54 -5.08 10.97 -2.65
N ALA A 55 -3.93 10.30 -2.62
CA ALA A 55 -3.85 8.85 -2.54
C ALA A 55 -2.63 8.41 -1.77
N VAL A 56 -2.76 7.31 -1.02
CA VAL A 56 -1.68 6.71 -0.24
C VAL A 56 -1.79 5.18 -0.33
N GLY A 57 -0.66 4.52 -0.58
CA GLY A 57 -0.58 3.07 -0.58
C GLY A 57 0.52 2.57 0.34
N LEU A 58 0.22 1.57 1.15
CA LEU A 58 1.14 0.92 2.06
C LEU A 58 1.26 -0.55 1.65
N TYR A 59 2.48 -0.98 1.35
CA TYR A 59 2.75 -2.30 0.80
C TYR A 59 3.86 -2.98 1.60
N ARG A 60 4.00 -4.28 1.44
CA ARG A 60 5.18 -5.02 1.90
C ARG A 60 5.37 -6.26 1.04
N ARG A 61 6.56 -6.80 1.07
CA ARG A 61 6.88 -8.03 0.35
C ARG A 61 6.92 -9.19 1.32
N VAL A 62 6.27 -10.29 0.95
CA VAL A 62 6.16 -11.48 1.78
C VAL A 62 6.38 -12.72 0.92
N ARG A 63 6.59 -13.87 1.58
CA ARG A 63 6.72 -15.15 0.89
C ARG A 63 5.38 -15.65 0.36
N SER A 64 4.31 -15.41 1.11
CA SER A 64 2.99 -15.91 0.81
C SER A 64 1.93 -15.04 1.44
N VAL A 65 0.71 -15.17 0.98
CA VAL A 65 -0.46 -14.55 1.58
C VAL A 65 -0.61 -14.95 3.04
N ASP A 66 -0.36 -16.23 3.33
CA ASP A 66 -0.45 -16.77 4.69
C ASP A 66 0.52 -16.06 5.65
N GLU A 67 1.76 -15.83 5.21
CA GLU A 67 2.74 -15.09 6.01
C GLU A 67 2.25 -13.67 6.32
N ALA A 68 1.70 -12.99 5.31
CA ALA A 68 1.20 -11.63 5.46
C ALA A 68 0.08 -11.54 6.50
N GLU A 69 -0.80 -12.53 6.51
CA GLU A 69 -1.92 -12.55 7.43
C GLU A 69 -1.54 -12.91 8.87
N LYS A 70 -0.59 -13.81 9.02
CA LYS A 70 -0.15 -14.26 10.34
C LYS A 70 0.75 -13.27 11.04
N ASP A 71 1.51 -12.49 10.28
CA ASP A 71 2.47 -11.55 10.83
C ASP A 71 2.36 -10.22 10.11
N ARG A 72 1.74 -9.26 10.77
CA ARG A 72 1.53 -7.90 10.23
C ARG A 72 2.84 -7.13 9.99
N TRP A 73 3.94 -7.59 10.56
CA TRP A 73 5.25 -6.97 10.42
C TRP A 73 6.20 -7.77 9.52
N ALA A 74 5.71 -8.86 8.91
CA ALA A 74 6.52 -9.64 8.01
C ALA A 74 6.88 -8.83 6.76
N HIS A 75 8.16 -8.76 6.48
CA HIS A 75 8.66 -8.14 5.27
C HIS A 75 9.95 -8.84 4.85
N ARG A 76 10.00 -9.26 3.59
CA ARG A 76 11.18 -9.91 3.02
C ARG A 76 11.53 -9.23 1.72
N ARG A 77 12.73 -8.69 1.63
CA ARG A 77 13.18 -7.97 0.44
C ARG A 77 13.02 -8.80 -0.84
N ASP A 78 13.25 -10.12 -0.75
CA ASP A 78 13.13 -11.06 -1.85
C ASP A 78 11.77 -11.76 -1.90
N GLY A 79 10.80 -11.29 -1.16
CA GLY A 79 9.46 -11.87 -1.14
C GLY A 79 8.81 -11.82 -2.52
N ARG A 80 8.21 -12.95 -2.92
CA ARG A 80 7.60 -13.06 -4.25
C ARG A 80 6.17 -12.56 -4.33
N VAL A 81 5.58 -12.22 -3.19
CA VAL A 81 4.24 -11.67 -3.12
C VAL A 81 4.33 -10.22 -2.63
N VAL A 82 3.77 -9.30 -3.40
CA VAL A 82 3.56 -7.92 -2.95
C VAL A 82 2.20 -7.87 -2.26
N TRP A 83 2.21 -7.62 -0.96
CA TRP A 83 1.01 -7.52 -0.16
C TRP A 83 0.62 -6.08 0.04
N ILE A 84 -0.63 -5.77 -0.26
CA ILE A 84 -1.19 -4.43 -0.09
C ILE A 84 -1.85 -4.36 1.28
N ASP A 85 -1.20 -3.66 2.22
CA ASP A 85 -1.74 -3.48 3.56
C ASP A 85 -2.89 -2.49 3.56
N GLN A 86 -2.68 -1.32 2.94
CA GLN A 86 -3.68 -0.27 2.86
C GLN A 86 -3.57 0.42 1.50
N LEU A 87 -4.70 0.74 0.92
CA LEU A 87 -4.75 1.45 -0.36
C LEU A 87 -5.91 2.43 -0.32
N ALA A 88 -5.58 3.69 -0.13
CA ALA A 88 -6.53 4.78 -0.01
C ALA A 88 -6.43 5.70 -1.21
N ALA A 89 -7.41 5.66 -2.10
CA ALA A 89 -7.38 6.48 -3.31
C ALA A 89 -8.80 6.66 -3.88
N PRO A 90 -9.07 7.80 -4.53
CA PRO A 90 -10.24 7.92 -5.39
C PRO A 90 -10.18 6.86 -6.48
N GLY A 91 -11.33 6.31 -6.89
CA GLY A 91 -11.38 5.25 -7.89
C GLY A 91 -10.69 5.58 -9.21
N CYS A 92 -10.68 6.87 -9.59
CA CYS A 92 -10.08 7.32 -10.84
C CYS A 92 -8.54 7.24 -10.84
N VAL A 93 -7.88 7.20 -9.68
CA VAL A 93 -6.41 7.12 -9.60
C VAL A 93 -5.91 5.80 -9.04
N LEU A 94 -6.82 4.96 -8.54
CA LEU A 94 -6.47 3.71 -7.88
C LEU A 94 -5.60 2.80 -8.75
N GLY A 95 -6.08 2.49 -9.95
CA GLY A 95 -5.37 1.60 -10.86
C GLY A 95 -4.03 2.16 -11.30
N HIS A 96 -3.99 3.46 -11.57
CA HIS A 96 -2.77 4.14 -12.01
C HIS A 96 -1.69 4.10 -10.92
N MET A 97 -2.07 4.41 -9.68
CA MET A 97 -1.15 4.36 -8.54
C MET A 97 -0.61 2.95 -8.31
N LEU A 98 -1.49 1.97 -8.36
CA LEU A 98 -1.12 0.57 -8.17
C LEU A 98 -0.16 0.11 -9.26
N TRP A 99 -0.46 0.45 -10.54
CA TRP A 99 0.41 0.09 -11.65
C TRP A 99 1.81 0.69 -11.49
N HIS A 100 1.92 1.96 -11.13
CA HIS A 100 3.21 2.62 -10.92
C HIS A 100 4.03 1.93 -9.84
N PHE A 101 3.40 1.64 -8.71
CA PHE A 101 4.09 0.96 -7.61
C PHE A 101 4.57 -0.42 -8.03
N LEU A 102 3.69 -1.25 -8.57
CA LEU A 102 4.02 -2.62 -8.94
C LEU A 102 5.05 -2.71 -10.06
N SER A 103 4.99 -1.79 -11.03
CA SER A 103 5.97 -1.75 -12.11
C SER A 103 7.36 -1.41 -11.58
N ARG A 104 7.46 -0.45 -10.67
CA ARG A 104 8.74 -0.08 -10.05
C ARG A 104 9.30 -1.24 -9.23
N GLU A 105 8.45 -1.92 -8.45
CA GLU A 105 8.86 -3.07 -7.65
C GLU A 105 9.38 -4.20 -8.52
N ALA A 106 8.74 -4.46 -9.64
CA ALA A 106 9.16 -5.52 -10.55
C ALA A 106 10.54 -5.26 -11.16
N LEU A 107 10.93 -3.99 -11.32
CA LEU A 107 12.26 -3.63 -11.82
C LEU A 107 13.36 -3.87 -10.78
N GLU A 108 13.04 -3.70 -9.50
CA GLU A 108 14.01 -3.90 -8.42
C GLU A 108 14.15 -5.36 -8.05
N GLU A 109 13.03 -6.04 -7.82
CA GLU A 109 13.02 -7.45 -7.44
C GLU A 109 11.76 -8.10 -8.02
N PRO A 110 11.90 -9.13 -8.88
CA PRO A 110 10.74 -9.79 -9.46
C PRO A 110 9.79 -10.35 -8.42
N PHE A 111 8.48 -10.22 -8.67
CA PHE A 111 7.45 -10.83 -7.84
C PHE A 111 6.48 -11.62 -8.73
N THR A 112 5.80 -12.62 -8.15
CA THR A 112 4.89 -13.49 -8.91
C THR A 112 3.44 -13.10 -8.76
N HIS A 113 3.07 -12.55 -7.60
CA HIS A 113 1.69 -12.19 -7.30
C HIS A 113 1.63 -10.90 -6.48
N PHE A 114 0.52 -10.21 -6.58
CA PHE A 114 0.16 -9.17 -5.62
C PHE A 114 -1.19 -9.51 -5.00
N ALA A 115 -1.39 -9.15 -3.75
CA ALA A 115 -2.56 -9.55 -2.99
C ALA A 115 -2.92 -8.51 -1.94
N GLY A 116 -4.15 -8.56 -1.47
CA GLY A 116 -4.62 -7.68 -0.41
C GLY A 116 -6.07 -7.98 -0.07
N HIS A 117 -6.55 -7.39 1.02
CA HIS A 117 -7.95 -7.46 1.40
C HIS A 117 -8.77 -6.47 0.58
N ARG A 118 -9.89 -6.92 0.04
CA ARG A 118 -10.87 -6.02 -0.58
C ARG A 118 -11.91 -5.63 0.45
N MET A 119 -11.85 -4.40 0.91
CA MET A 119 -12.76 -3.89 1.92
C MET A 119 -14.23 -3.87 1.47
N THR A 120 -14.46 -3.77 0.15
CA THR A 120 -15.81 -3.71 -0.42
C THR A 120 -16.48 -5.06 -0.57
N ARG A 121 -15.79 -6.18 -0.29
CA ARG A 121 -16.30 -7.54 -0.50
C ARG A 121 -16.04 -8.42 0.71
N ASN A 122 -16.57 -8.03 1.87
CA ASN A 122 -16.42 -8.78 3.12
C ASN A 122 -14.95 -9.09 3.46
N GLN A 123 -14.06 -8.17 3.14
CA GLN A 123 -12.62 -8.30 3.39
C GLN A 123 -12.00 -9.56 2.74
N ARG A 124 -12.54 -9.98 1.62
CA ARG A 124 -11.96 -11.09 0.86
C ARG A 124 -10.55 -10.77 0.40
N ILE A 125 -9.67 -11.75 0.52
CA ILE A 125 -8.33 -11.65 -0.03
C ILE A 125 -8.43 -11.82 -1.54
N THR A 126 -7.85 -10.88 -2.27
CA THR A 126 -7.67 -10.99 -3.71
C THR A 126 -6.20 -11.22 -3.98
N CYS A 127 -5.88 -12.28 -4.71
CA CYS A 127 -4.51 -12.60 -5.11
C CYS A 127 -4.47 -12.72 -6.63
N LEU A 128 -3.65 -11.90 -7.28
CA LEU A 128 -3.57 -11.83 -8.73
C LEU A 128 -2.13 -12.05 -9.20
N PRO A 129 -1.93 -12.78 -10.33
CA PRO A 129 -0.59 -12.90 -10.92
C PRO A 129 -0.04 -11.54 -11.30
N ALA A 130 1.28 -11.38 -11.23
CA ALA A 130 1.95 -10.14 -11.63
C ALA A 130 1.61 -9.73 -13.06
N SER A 131 1.47 -10.69 -13.98
CA SER A 131 1.10 -10.45 -15.37
C SER A 131 -0.26 -9.76 -15.53
N THR A 132 -1.14 -9.87 -14.55
CA THR A 132 -2.46 -9.22 -14.57
C THR A 132 -2.34 -7.70 -14.57
N VAL A 133 -1.30 -7.16 -13.94
CA VAL A 133 -1.03 -5.72 -13.91
C VAL A 133 -0.89 -5.18 -15.34
N GLU A 134 -0.09 -5.84 -16.16
CA GLU A 134 0.14 -5.41 -17.53
C GLU A 134 -1.14 -5.46 -18.36
N ARG A 135 -1.95 -6.51 -18.18
CA ARG A 135 -3.20 -6.66 -18.95
C ARG A 135 -4.27 -5.65 -18.59
N ILE A 136 -4.37 -5.30 -17.31
CA ILE A 136 -5.46 -4.45 -16.82
C ILE A 136 -5.10 -2.98 -16.86
N LEU A 137 -3.87 -2.63 -16.50
CA LEU A 137 -3.48 -1.26 -16.23
C LEU A 137 -2.70 -0.59 -17.35
N LEU A 138 -2.09 -1.33 -18.25
CA LEU A 138 -1.41 -0.74 -19.40
C LEU A 138 -2.42 -0.39 -20.48
N PRO A 139 -2.41 0.84 -21.00
CA PRO A 139 -3.20 1.18 -22.18
C PRO A 139 -2.72 0.37 -23.37
N ARG A 140 -3.63 -0.23 -24.03
CA ARG A 140 -3.36 -0.97 -25.27
C ARG A 140 -3.36 -0.02 -26.46
#